data_4b49a83a320cc26ab80ce38f232f507e
#
_entry.id   4b49a83a320cc26ab80ce38f232f507e
#
_cell.length_a   1.000
_cell.length_b   1.000
_cell.length_c   1.000
_cell.angle_alpha   90.00
_cell.angle_beta   90.00
_cell.angle_gamma   90.00
#
_symmetry.space_group_name_H-M   'P 1'
#
loop_
_entity.id
_entity.type
_entity.pdbx_description
1 polymer ?
#
loop_
_entity_poly.entity_id
_entity_poly.type
_entity_poly.pdbx_seq_one_letter_code
_entity_poly.pdbx_strand_id
1 'polypeptide(L)'
;ESPSNSRFAIFKAALIIGLPLCSLYLYNYSNLTLWYNDTEVKKIDSGDDLENMGIVRSEVKRGSVKADTVSSIKTTVKDSIPQRVLLIGDSEAGGLIYPLDDYCEANGHTLLCTFTYESSTILDFAKSSKVDELIEKYQPSMIFFVVGLNELYAKDLKRRKTAALRLIEKFKGINYLWIGPANFDEDFGINDVFNSAAEPGKFFYTKELEIPRGKDGRHPNKKGYELWMKSLANHIQQSNLYDFRFDPPSRFDTRVRGRLLRSNTQNE
;
A
#
# COMPACT_ATOMS: atom_id res chain seq x y z
N GLU A 1 -6.74 -21.48 50.63
CA GLU A 1 -7.55 -21.03 49.46
C GLU A 1 -8.39 -22.17 48.99
N SER A 2 -9.73 -22.00 48.97
CA SER A 2 -10.68 -23.08 48.72
C SER A 2 -10.74 -23.43 47.22
N PRO A 3 -10.85 -24.72 46.86
CA PRO A 3 -10.90 -25.16 45.43
C PRO A 3 -12.11 -24.68 44.64
N SER A 4 -13.04 -24.01 45.26
CA SER A 4 -14.27 -23.47 44.65
C SER A 4 -13.99 -22.22 43.79
N ASN A 5 -13.03 -21.34 44.14
CA ASN A 5 -12.73 -20.12 43.42
C ASN A 5 -12.04 -20.36 42.08
N SER A 6 -11.22 -21.41 41.99
CA SER A 6 -10.50 -21.76 40.74
C SER A 6 -11.46 -22.27 39.65
N ARG A 7 -12.45 -23.12 40.01
CA ARG A 7 -13.45 -23.66 39.07
C ARG A 7 -14.37 -22.56 38.51
N PHE A 8 -14.73 -21.59 39.35
CA PHE A 8 -15.54 -20.45 38.94
C PHE A 8 -14.82 -19.46 38.03
N ALA A 9 -13.49 -19.28 38.26
CA ALA A 9 -12.67 -18.47 37.39
C ALA A 9 -12.50 -19.10 35.99
N ILE A 10 -12.25 -20.42 35.91
CA ILE A 10 -12.16 -21.18 34.66
C ILE A 10 -13.51 -21.14 33.92
N PHE A 11 -14.62 -21.27 34.59
CA PHE A 11 -15.94 -21.18 33.98
C PHE A 11 -16.24 -19.79 33.41
N LYS A 12 -15.88 -18.71 34.13
CA LYS A 12 -15.96 -17.33 33.61
C LYS A 12 -15.08 -17.10 32.38
N ALA A 13 -13.85 -17.58 32.42
CA ALA A 13 -12.95 -17.46 31.27
C ALA A 13 -13.47 -18.23 30.04
N ALA A 14 -14.00 -19.43 30.25
CA ALA A 14 -14.62 -20.22 29.18
C ALA A 14 -15.86 -19.52 28.58
N LEU A 15 -16.66 -18.84 29.37
CA LEU A 15 -17.82 -18.05 28.92
C LEU A 15 -17.37 -16.81 28.12
N ILE A 16 -16.35 -16.08 28.60
CA ILE A 16 -15.87 -14.85 27.97
C ILE A 16 -15.25 -15.14 26.61
N ILE A 17 -14.55 -16.27 26.45
CA ILE A 17 -13.89 -16.64 25.21
C ILE A 17 -14.80 -17.50 24.32
N GLY A 18 -15.53 -18.45 24.92
CA GLY A 18 -16.34 -19.41 24.20
C GLY A 18 -17.58 -18.82 23.54
N LEU A 19 -18.26 -17.88 24.21
CA LEU A 19 -19.47 -17.26 23.64
C LEU A 19 -19.17 -16.45 22.36
N PRO A 20 -18.16 -15.59 22.31
CA PRO A 20 -17.81 -14.88 21.08
C PRO A 20 -17.40 -15.85 19.94
N LEU A 21 -16.63 -16.88 20.25
CA LEU A 21 -16.21 -17.88 19.24
C LEU A 21 -17.41 -18.66 18.69
N CYS A 22 -18.34 -19.08 19.56
CA CYS A 22 -19.59 -19.73 19.14
C CYS A 22 -20.44 -18.77 18.30
N SER A 23 -20.52 -17.50 18.67
CA SER A 23 -21.27 -16.50 17.92
C SER A 23 -20.70 -16.28 16.53
N LEU A 24 -19.36 -16.19 16.39
CA LEU A 24 -18.68 -16.09 15.11
C LEU A 24 -18.86 -17.37 14.26
N TYR A 25 -18.80 -18.55 14.89
CA TYR A 25 -19.07 -19.82 14.22
C TYR A 25 -20.50 -19.86 13.67
N LEU A 26 -21.49 -19.54 14.48
CA LEU A 26 -22.90 -19.51 14.08
C LEU A 26 -23.15 -18.43 13.00
N TYR A 27 -22.49 -17.28 13.10
CA TYR A 27 -22.55 -16.25 12.07
C TYR A 27 -22.07 -16.78 10.72
N ASN A 28 -20.96 -17.51 10.71
CA ASN A 28 -20.37 -18.04 9.47
C ASN A 28 -21.34 -18.96 8.70
N TYR A 29 -22.19 -19.69 9.40
CA TYR A 29 -23.21 -20.60 8.81
C TYR A 29 -24.61 -19.99 8.70
N SER A 30 -24.80 -18.74 9.13
CA SER A 30 -26.10 -18.06 9.05
C SER A 30 -26.27 -17.35 7.69
N ASN A 31 -27.50 -17.00 7.33
CA ASN A 31 -27.80 -16.12 6.19
C ASN A 31 -27.77 -14.63 6.57
N LEU A 32 -27.29 -14.31 7.78
CA LEU A 32 -27.20 -12.92 8.27
C LEU A 32 -25.96 -12.24 7.73
N THR A 33 -26.04 -10.95 7.47
CA THR A 33 -24.92 -10.08 7.16
C THR A 33 -24.72 -9.14 8.35
N LEU A 34 -23.52 -9.14 8.95
CA LEU A 34 -23.17 -8.23 10.02
C LEU A 34 -22.34 -7.07 9.46
N TRP A 35 -22.61 -5.89 9.99
CA TRP A 35 -21.88 -4.67 9.66
C TRP A 35 -21.21 -4.13 10.93
N TYR A 36 -19.96 -3.77 10.83
CA TYR A 36 -19.23 -3.11 11.90
C TYR A 36 -18.54 -1.85 11.34
N ASN A 37 -18.89 -0.69 11.85
CA ASN A 37 -18.42 0.61 11.37
C ASN A 37 -18.54 0.76 9.84
N ASP A 38 -19.73 0.48 9.28
CA ASP A 38 -20.06 0.51 7.86
C ASP A 38 -19.25 -0.46 6.98
N THR A 39 -18.56 -1.43 7.61
CA THR A 39 -17.84 -2.48 6.91
C THR A 39 -18.57 -3.81 7.10
N GLU A 40 -18.80 -4.53 6.00
CA GLU A 40 -19.38 -5.86 6.06
C GLU A 40 -18.38 -6.87 6.64
N VAL A 41 -18.80 -7.59 7.69
CA VAL A 41 -17.99 -8.67 8.27
C VAL A 41 -18.07 -9.89 7.34
N LYS A 42 -17.02 -10.16 6.59
CA LYS A 42 -16.97 -11.30 5.68
C LYS A 42 -17.02 -12.63 6.42
N LYS A 43 -17.75 -13.60 5.87
CA LYS A 43 -17.78 -14.99 6.33
C LYS A 43 -16.54 -15.70 5.83
N ILE A 44 -16.03 -16.66 6.62
CA ILE A 44 -14.93 -17.51 6.22
C ILE A 44 -15.52 -18.61 5.35
N ASP A 45 -15.12 -18.65 4.08
CA ASP A 45 -15.50 -19.74 3.18
C ASP A 45 -14.62 -20.96 3.47
N SER A 46 -15.21 -22.01 4.02
CA SER A 46 -14.48 -23.19 4.51
C SER A 46 -14.06 -24.16 3.39
N GLY A 47 -14.19 -23.75 2.13
CA GLY A 47 -13.90 -24.61 0.96
C GLY A 47 -12.54 -24.37 0.30
N ASP A 48 -12.10 -23.13 0.14
CA ASP A 48 -10.97 -22.81 -0.75
C ASP A 48 -9.77 -22.13 -0.08
N ASP A 49 -9.89 -21.63 1.16
CA ASP A 49 -8.82 -20.85 1.78
C ASP A 49 -7.69 -21.68 2.43
N LEU A 50 -7.89 -22.98 2.66
CA LEU A 50 -6.83 -23.85 3.24
C LEU A 50 -5.77 -24.26 2.22
N GLU A 51 -6.08 -24.27 0.92
CA GLU A 51 -5.08 -24.53 -0.14
C GLU A 51 -4.19 -23.30 -0.41
N ASN A 52 -4.69 -22.12 -0.18
CA ASN A 52 -3.93 -20.86 -0.38
C ASN A 52 -2.97 -20.51 0.77
N MET A 53 -3.08 -21.15 1.93
CA MET A 53 -2.18 -20.91 3.08
C MET A 53 -0.93 -21.76 3.10
N GLY A 54 -0.65 -22.54 2.06
CA GLY A 54 0.67 -23.18 1.86
C GLY A 54 1.09 -24.21 2.91
N ILE A 55 0.15 -24.82 3.65
CA ILE A 55 0.46 -25.92 4.57
C ILE A 55 0.41 -27.23 3.81
N VAL A 56 1.52 -27.58 3.16
CA VAL A 56 1.72 -28.87 2.53
C VAL A 56 1.99 -29.92 3.61
N ARG A 57 1.03 -30.79 3.89
CA ARG A 57 1.28 -32.05 4.57
C ARG A 57 2.07 -32.97 3.64
N SER A 58 3.33 -33.18 3.96
CA SER A 58 4.17 -34.17 3.28
C SER A 58 3.71 -35.59 3.64
N GLU A 59 2.95 -36.25 2.77
CA GLU A 59 2.87 -37.72 2.75
C GLU A 59 3.82 -38.24 1.68
N VAL A 60 4.86 -38.94 2.17
CA VAL A 60 5.79 -39.67 1.32
C VAL A 60 5.11 -40.93 0.84
N LYS A 61 4.75 -41.00 -0.44
CA LYS A 61 4.57 -42.27 -1.16
C LYS A 61 5.53 -42.33 -2.33
N ARG A 62 6.48 -43.30 -2.24
CA ARG A 62 7.34 -43.73 -3.35
C ARG A 62 6.48 -44.37 -4.43
N GLY A 63 6.62 -43.91 -5.65
CA GLY A 63 6.00 -44.56 -6.83
C GLY A 63 6.42 -43.91 -8.13
N SER A 64 7.42 -44.53 -8.76
CA SER A 64 7.68 -44.62 -10.21
C SER A 64 7.44 -43.42 -11.13
N VAL A 65 8.53 -42.95 -11.67
CA VAL A 65 8.72 -41.98 -12.75
C VAL A 65 8.04 -42.39 -14.04
N LYS A 66 7.22 -41.51 -14.63
CA LYS A 66 7.15 -41.31 -16.09
C LYS A 66 7.17 -39.80 -16.36
N ALA A 67 8.20 -39.43 -17.11
CA ALA A 67 8.30 -38.08 -17.70
C ALA A 67 7.18 -37.95 -18.74
N ASP A 68 6.45 -36.86 -18.69
CA ASP A 68 6.08 -36.02 -19.81
C ASP A 68 5.00 -35.03 -19.40
N THR A 69 5.27 -33.85 -19.78
CA THR A 69 4.41 -32.66 -19.86
C THR A 69 4.74 -31.62 -18.82
N VAL A 70 5.80 -30.87 -19.10
CA VAL A 70 5.98 -29.52 -18.60
C VAL A 70 4.88 -28.67 -19.25
N SER A 71 3.77 -28.51 -18.53
CA SER A 71 2.79 -27.50 -18.84
C SER A 71 3.43 -26.13 -18.57
N SER A 72 3.91 -25.49 -19.63
CA SER A 72 4.38 -24.12 -19.59
C SER A 72 3.22 -23.25 -19.09
N ILE A 73 3.37 -22.71 -17.88
CA ILE A 73 2.58 -21.58 -17.42
C ILE A 73 2.85 -20.47 -18.44
N LYS A 74 1.90 -20.27 -19.36
CA LYS A 74 1.86 -19.07 -20.20
C LYS A 74 1.71 -17.88 -19.26
N THR A 75 2.81 -17.32 -18.83
CA THR A 75 2.85 -15.94 -18.36
C THR A 75 2.41 -15.12 -19.58
N THR A 76 1.16 -14.69 -19.59
CA THR A 76 0.70 -13.70 -20.56
C THR A 76 1.57 -12.48 -20.34
N VAL A 77 2.52 -12.27 -21.24
CA VAL A 77 3.32 -11.04 -21.27
C VAL A 77 2.31 -9.93 -21.49
N LYS A 78 2.00 -9.17 -20.45
CA LYS A 78 1.20 -7.94 -20.59
C LYS A 78 1.96 -7.05 -21.56
N ASP A 79 1.41 -6.75 -22.73
CA ASP A 79 1.93 -5.73 -23.62
C ASP A 79 1.85 -4.40 -22.86
N SER A 80 2.99 -3.95 -22.36
CA SER A 80 3.05 -2.80 -21.48
C SER A 80 2.85 -1.52 -22.27
N ILE A 81 1.71 -0.86 -22.09
CA ILE A 81 1.51 0.50 -22.59
C ILE A 81 2.44 1.45 -21.83
N PRO A 82 3.35 2.17 -22.53
CA PRO A 82 4.25 3.13 -21.88
C PRO A 82 3.49 4.15 -21.02
N GLN A 83 3.88 4.28 -19.76
CA GLN A 83 3.25 5.23 -18.85
C GLN A 83 4.01 6.56 -18.81
N ARG A 84 3.25 7.63 -18.68
CA ARG A 84 3.71 8.98 -18.41
C ARG A 84 3.54 9.24 -16.92
N VAL A 85 4.64 9.09 -16.16
CA VAL A 85 4.61 9.04 -14.70
C VAL A 85 4.87 10.42 -14.10
N LEU A 86 4.05 10.80 -13.12
CA LEU A 86 4.25 11.95 -12.25
C LEU A 86 4.39 11.47 -10.81
N LEU A 87 5.46 11.87 -10.13
CA LEU A 87 5.64 11.66 -8.69
C LEU A 87 5.37 12.97 -7.95
N ILE A 88 4.47 12.92 -7.00
CA ILE A 88 4.13 14.07 -6.13
C ILE A 88 4.22 13.61 -4.69
N GLY A 89 4.80 14.42 -3.81
CA GLY A 89 4.77 14.07 -2.40
C GLY A 89 5.55 15.00 -1.49
N ASP A 90 5.62 14.61 -0.21
CA ASP A 90 6.43 15.26 0.80
C ASP A 90 7.92 14.91 0.64
N SER A 91 8.70 15.05 1.71
CA SER A 91 10.15 14.76 1.69
C SER A 91 10.50 13.31 1.27
N GLU A 92 9.61 12.35 1.50
CA GLU A 92 9.84 10.95 1.14
C GLU A 92 9.85 10.74 -0.39
N ALA A 93 9.08 11.51 -1.15
CA ALA A 93 9.12 11.48 -2.61
C ALA A 93 10.51 11.82 -3.15
N GLY A 94 11.25 12.69 -2.44
CA GLY A 94 12.60 13.09 -2.81
C GLY A 94 13.64 11.97 -2.80
N GLY A 95 13.40 10.91 -2.04
CA GLY A 95 14.25 9.71 -2.06
C GLY A 95 13.71 8.61 -2.96
N LEU A 96 12.38 8.49 -3.02
CA LEU A 96 11.73 7.48 -3.85
C LEU A 96 11.91 7.72 -5.36
N ILE A 97 12.19 8.97 -5.76
CA ILE A 97 12.43 9.33 -7.17
C ILE A 97 13.50 8.47 -7.83
N TYR A 98 14.62 8.16 -7.13
CA TYR A 98 15.74 7.45 -7.74
C TYR A 98 15.36 6.03 -8.18
N PRO A 99 14.86 5.15 -7.30
CA PRO A 99 14.44 3.83 -7.74
C PRO A 99 13.20 3.87 -8.65
N LEU A 100 12.29 4.85 -8.50
CA LEU A 100 11.15 4.97 -9.40
C LEU A 100 11.56 5.28 -10.84
N ASP A 101 12.53 6.17 -11.03
CA ASP A 101 13.03 6.51 -12.37
C ASP A 101 13.70 5.30 -13.05
N ASP A 102 14.46 4.50 -12.27
CA ASP A 102 15.07 3.27 -12.77
C ASP A 102 14.03 2.22 -13.17
N TYR A 103 12.95 2.08 -12.39
CA TYR A 103 11.82 1.20 -12.75
C TYR A 103 11.09 1.71 -14.01
N CYS A 104 10.88 3.01 -14.12
CA CYS A 104 10.29 3.60 -15.32
C CYS A 104 11.12 3.27 -16.56
N GLU A 105 12.43 3.51 -16.53
CA GLU A 105 13.33 3.22 -17.65
C GLU A 105 13.32 1.74 -18.02
N ALA A 106 13.45 0.85 -17.03
CA ALA A 106 13.49 -0.60 -17.26
C ALA A 106 12.22 -1.14 -17.95
N ASN A 107 11.09 -0.45 -17.80
CA ASN A 107 9.80 -0.87 -18.34
C ASN A 107 9.27 -0.01 -19.49
N GLY A 108 10.10 0.89 -20.04
CA GLY A 108 9.71 1.76 -21.15
C GLY A 108 8.72 2.87 -20.75
N HIS A 109 8.63 3.18 -19.46
CA HIS A 109 7.85 4.32 -18.94
C HIS A 109 8.70 5.58 -18.87
N THR A 110 8.09 6.73 -18.71
CA THR A 110 8.80 8.00 -18.60
C THR A 110 8.39 8.71 -17.30
N LEU A 111 9.34 8.92 -16.38
CA LEU A 111 9.16 9.82 -15.26
C LEU A 111 9.26 11.26 -15.75
N LEU A 112 8.12 11.93 -15.92
CA LEU A 112 8.03 13.28 -16.50
C LEU A 112 8.55 14.34 -15.55
N CYS A 113 8.11 14.23 -14.30
CA CYS A 113 8.42 15.20 -13.26
C CYS A 113 8.25 14.58 -11.87
N THR A 114 9.06 15.03 -10.94
CA THR A 114 8.83 14.84 -9.51
C THR A 114 8.65 16.19 -8.85
N PHE A 115 7.56 16.35 -8.11
CA PHE A 115 7.31 17.52 -7.26
C PHE A 115 7.39 17.10 -5.80
N THR A 116 8.42 17.61 -5.12
CA THR A 116 8.61 17.41 -3.68
C THR A 116 8.26 18.71 -2.96
N TYR A 117 7.28 18.62 -2.06
CA TYR A 117 6.89 19.69 -1.18
C TYR A 117 7.30 19.32 0.24
N GLU A 118 8.49 19.76 0.64
CA GLU A 118 9.12 19.35 1.91
C GLU A 118 8.30 19.86 3.10
N SER A 119 8.20 19.05 4.15
CA SER A 119 7.43 19.31 5.37
C SER A 119 5.93 19.51 5.17
N SER A 120 5.41 19.25 3.98
CA SER A 120 3.99 19.36 3.67
C SER A 120 3.14 18.24 4.26
N THR A 121 1.87 18.55 4.35
CA THR A 121 0.79 17.66 4.78
C THR A 121 -0.25 17.53 3.68
N ILE A 122 -1.21 16.62 3.84
CA ILE A 122 -2.35 16.51 2.93
C ILE A 122 -3.14 17.81 2.81
N LEU A 123 -3.13 18.65 3.89
CA LEU A 123 -3.82 19.94 3.90
C LEU A 123 -3.19 20.92 2.92
N ASP A 124 -1.87 20.87 2.77
CA ASP A 124 -1.12 21.76 1.87
C ASP A 124 -1.36 21.36 0.41
N PHE A 125 -1.27 20.05 0.10
CA PHE A 125 -1.57 19.54 -1.24
C PHE A 125 -3.03 19.78 -1.67
N ALA A 126 -3.99 19.67 -0.76
CA ALA A 126 -5.39 19.88 -1.08
C ALA A 126 -5.71 21.35 -1.39
N LYS A 127 -4.94 22.29 -0.84
CA LYS A 127 -5.11 23.74 -1.07
C LYS A 127 -4.33 24.24 -2.28
N SER A 128 -3.19 23.61 -2.58
CA SER A 128 -2.28 24.07 -3.62
C SER A 128 -2.87 23.88 -5.01
N SER A 129 -2.77 24.92 -5.87
CA SER A 129 -3.03 24.81 -7.31
C SER A 129 -1.94 24.03 -8.03
N LYS A 130 -0.79 23.80 -7.38
CA LYS A 130 0.38 23.20 -8.01
C LYS A 130 0.14 21.81 -8.56
N VAL A 131 -0.69 21.02 -7.88
CA VAL A 131 -1.08 19.69 -8.35
C VAL A 131 -1.84 19.78 -9.67
N ASP A 132 -2.81 20.71 -9.77
CA ASP A 132 -3.60 20.93 -10.99
C ASP A 132 -2.71 21.43 -12.14
N GLU A 133 -1.81 22.38 -11.88
CA GLU A 133 -0.84 22.89 -12.86
C GLU A 133 0.09 21.79 -13.41
N LEU A 134 0.52 20.87 -12.53
CA LEU A 134 1.39 19.75 -12.93
C LEU A 134 0.63 18.75 -13.78
N ILE A 135 -0.60 18.43 -13.42
CA ILE A 135 -1.47 17.53 -14.19
C ILE A 135 -1.75 18.14 -15.57
N GLU A 136 -2.14 19.41 -15.62
CA GLU A 136 -2.39 20.12 -16.89
C GLU A 136 -1.14 20.15 -17.77
N LYS A 137 0.00 20.52 -17.20
CA LYS A 137 1.27 20.65 -17.94
C LYS A 137 1.81 19.34 -18.46
N TYR A 138 1.81 18.29 -17.63
CA TYR A 138 2.48 17.03 -17.94
C TYR A 138 1.57 15.97 -18.51
N GLN A 139 0.24 16.10 -18.36
CA GLN A 139 -0.75 15.13 -18.83
C GLN A 139 -0.34 13.69 -18.47
N PRO A 140 -0.14 13.36 -17.18
CA PRO A 140 0.32 12.05 -16.78
C PRO A 140 -0.75 10.98 -17.04
N SER A 141 -0.33 9.74 -17.32
CA SER A 141 -1.21 8.57 -17.31
C SER A 141 -1.18 7.84 -15.98
N MET A 142 -0.14 8.09 -15.15
CA MET A 142 0.04 7.50 -13.83
C MET A 142 0.60 8.51 -12.84
N ILE A 143 -0.02 8.63 -11.69
CA ILE A 143 0.45 9.46 -10.57
C ILE A 143 0.85 8.56 -9.40
N PHE A 144 2.10 8.67 -8.94
CA PHE A 144 2.52 8.18 -7.63
C PHE A 144 2.43 9.35 -6.65
N PHE A 145 1.64 9.18 -5.60
CA PHE A 145 1.45 10.21 -4.59
C PHE A 145 1.91 9.70 -3.22
N VAL A 146 2.87 10.40 -2.61
CA VAL A 146 3.52 10.01 -1.34
C VAL A 146 3.34 11.12 -0.33
N VAL A 147 2.55 10.88 0.72
CA VAL A 147 2.34 11.88 1.78
C VAL A 147 1.92 11.20 3.09
N GLY A 148 2.30 11.82 4.20
CA GLY A 148 1.80 11.41 5.50
C GLY A 148 2.87 11.34 6.59
N LEU A 149 4.15 11.40 6.26
CA LEU A 149 5.22 11.33 7.26
C LEU A 149 5.12 12.47 8.30
N ASN A 150 4.66 13.63 7.89
CA ASN A 150 4.48 14.81 8.76
C ASN A 150 3.15 14.78 9.54
N GLU A 151 2.37 13.73 9.41
CA GLU A 151 1.01 13.63 9.94
C GLU A 151 0.79 12.44 10.87
N LEU A 152 1.84 11.69 11.22
CA LEU A 152 1.71 10.48 12.04
C LEU A 152 0.97 10.75 13.36
N TYR A 153 1.20 11.91 13.98
CA TYR A 153 0.59 12.29 15.26
C TYR A 153 -0.62 13.23 15.10
N ALA A 154 -1.18 13.33 13.90
CA ALA A 154 -2.32 14.20 13.64
C ALA A 154 -3.57 13.71 14.37
N LYS A 155 -4.25 14.62 15.08
CA LYS A 155 -5.47 14.33 15.83
C LYS A 155 -6.75 14.76 15.08
N ASP A 156 -6.65 15.72 14.16
CA ASP A 156 -7.78 16.26 13.38
C ASP A 156 -8.07 15.42 12.12
N LEU A 157 -8.20 14.11 12.29
CA LEU A 157 -8.32 13.12 11.22
C LEU A 157 -9.48 13.42 10.26
N LYS A 158 -10.62 13.91 10.78
CA LYS A 158 -11.77 14.28 9.94
C LYS A 158 -11.42 15.38 8.92
N ARG A 159 -10.66 16.39 9.34
CA ARG A 159 -10.20 17.46 8.45
C ARG A 159 -9.27 16.93 7.38
N ARG A 160 -8.37 16.00 7.75
CA ARG A 160 -7.45 15.34 6.83
C ARG A 160 -8.17 14.46 5.83
N LYS A 161 -9.20 13.72 6.26
CA LYS A 161 -10.06 12.97 5.34
C LYS A 161 -10.71 13.87 4.30
N THR A 162 -11.25 15.01 4.72
CA THR A 162 -11.84 15.98 3.79
C THR A 162 -10.81 16.50 2.78
N ALA A 163 -9.59 16.79 3.22
CA ALA A 163 -8.50 17.22 2.33
C ALA A 163 -8.07 16.12 1.37
N ALA A 164 -7.96 14.89 1.86
CA ALA A 164 -7.65 13.72 1.06
C ALA A 164 -8.67 13.51 -0.08
N LEU A 165 -9.95 13.55 0.23
CA LEU A 165 -11.02 13.44 -0.78
C LEU A 165 -10.95 14.56 -1.84
N ARG A 166 -10.63 15.81 -1.43
CA ARG A 166 -10.44 16.92 -2.38
C ARG A 166 -9.25 16.69 -3.30
N LEU A 167 -8.18 16.10 -2.78
CA LEU A 167 -7.00 15.80 -3.58
C LEU A 167 -7.28 14.66 -4.58
N ILE A 168 -7.94 13.60 -4.15
CA ILE A 168 -8.29 12.48 -5.03
C ILE A 168 -9.20 12.94 -6.18
N GLU A 169 -10.09 13.88 -5.95
CA GLU A 169 -10.91 14.45 -7.05
C GLU A 169 -10.05 15.13 -8.14
N LYS A 170 -8.86 15.68 -7.78
CA LYS A 170 -7.91 16.22 -8.77
C LYS A 170 -7.28 15.11 -9.65
N PHE A 171 -7.23 13.87 -9.19
CA PHE A 171 -6.70 12.72 -9.93
C PHE A 171 -7.74 12.01 -10.79
N LYS A 172 -8.98 12.49 -10.81
CA LYS A 172 -10.08 11.87 -11.53
C LYS A 172 -9.77 11.64 -13.02
N GLY A 173 -9.97 10.41 -13.47
CA GLY A 173 -9.64 10.00 -14.84
C GLY A 173 -8.17 9.69 -15.09
N ILE A 174 -7.31 9.77 -14.10
CA ILE A 174 -5.89 9.42 -14.17
C ILE A 174 -5.63 8.23 -13.22
N ASN A 175 -4.86 7.26 -13.66
CA ASN A 175 -4.43 6.20 -12.75
C ASN A 175 -3.51 6.77 -11.67
N TYR A 176 -3.71 6.35 -10.43
CA TYR A 176 -2.83 6.75 -9.33
C TYR A 176 -2.60 5.62 -8.35
N LEU A 177 -1.50 5.70 -7.62
CA LEU A 177 -1.23 4.92 -6.42
C LEU A 177 -0.86 5.89 -5.30
N TRP A 178 -1.67 5.92 -4.24
CA TRP A 178 -1.31 6.62 -3.03
C TRP A 178 -0.42 5.74 -2.18
N ILE A 179 0.78 6.20 -1.93
CA ILE A 179 1.79 5.51 -1.14
C ILE A 179 1.75 6.12 0.26
N GLY A 180 1.29 5.37 1.24
CA GLY A 180 1.32 5.78 2.63
C GLY A 180 2.76 5.99 3.12
N PRO A 181 2.96 6.77 4.18
CA PRO A 181 4.29 7.09 4.68
C PRO A 181 5.05 5.84 5.16
N ALA A 182 6.36 5.86 5.01
CA ALA A 182 7.23 4.92 5.70
C ALA A 182 7.31 5.32 7.18
N ASN A 183 6.38 4.85 7.98
CA ASN A 183 6.25 5.22 9.39
C ASN A 183 7.55 4.96 10.15
N PHE A 184 8.08 5.96 10.84
CA PHE A 184 9.20 5.81 11.77
C PHE A 184 8.71 5.58 13.21
N ASP A 185 7.42 5.74 13.46
CA ASP A 185 6.74 5.53 14.73
C ASP A 185 5.26 5.17 14.45
N GLU A 186 4.51 4.77 15.47
CA GLU A 186 3.07 4.52 15.33
C GLU A 186 2.32 5.79 14.92
N ASP A 187 1.34 5.63 14.04
CA ASP A 187 0.49 6.75 13.63
C ASP A 187 -0.84 6.73 14.40
N PHE A 188 -1.47 7.89 14.53
CA PHE A 188 -2.75 8.06 15.21
C PHE A 188 -3.96 7.74 14.30
N GLY A 189 -3.77 6.91 13.28
CA GLY A 189 -4.81 6.49 12.34
C GLY A 189 -4.80 7.24 11.02
N ILE A 190 -3.72 7.98 10.70
CA ILE A 190 -3.64 8.74 9.44
C ILE A 190 -3.60 7.82 8.22
N ASN A 191 -2.91 6.68 8.30
CA ASN A 191 -2.87 5.72 7.20
C ASN A 191 -4.27 5.17 6.86
N ASP A 192 -5.07 4.86 7.88
CA ASP A 192 -6.43 4.35 7.68
C ASP A 192 -7.37 5.43 7.11
N VAL A 193 -7.17 6.68 7.53
CA VAL A 193 -7.87 7.84 6.95
C VAL A 193 -7.57 7.97 5.47
N PHE A 194 -6.31 7.88 5.07
CA PHE A 194 -5.91 8.00 3.67
C PHE A 194 -6.40 6.82 2.83
N ASN A 195 -6.27 5.59 3.34
CA ASN A 195 -6.83 4.42 2.68
C ASN A 195 -8.35 4.55 2.48
N SER A 196 -9.08 5.06 3.50
CA SER A 196 -10.54 5.25 3.39
C SER A 196 -10.96 6.37 2.42
N ALA A 197 -10.05 7.24 2.02
CA ALA A 197 -10.27 8.30 1.03
C ALA A 197 -9.87 7.87 -0.38
N ALA A 198 -8.90 6.96 -0.51
CA ALA A 198 -8.48 6.42 -1.80
C ALA A 198 -9.53 5.46 -2.36
N GLU A 199 -9.53 5.29 -3.69
CA GLU A 199 -10.30 4.22 -4.32
C GLU A 199 -9.79 2.84 -3.85
N PRO A 200 -10.66 1.83 -3.79
CA PRO A 200 -10.26 0.49 -3.34
C PRO A 200 -9.03 -0.04 -4.07
N GLY A 201 -8.03 -0.46 -3.30
CA GLY A 201 -6.77 -1.00 -3.82
C GLY A 201 -5.74 0.04 -4.31
N LYS A 202 -6.08 1.32 -4.32
CA LYS A 202 -5.17 2.40 -4.74
C LYS A 202 -4.39 3.05 -3.59
N PHE A 203 -4.39 2.45 -2.42
CA PHE A 203 -3.55 2.86 -1.28
C PHE A 203 -2.58 1.74 -0.92
N PHE A 204 -1.31 2.07 -0.77
CA PHE A 204 -0.26 1.16 -0.36
C PHE A 204 0.18 1.44 1.09
N TYR A 205 0.01 0.47 1.98
CA TYR A 205 0.42 0.57 3.39
C TYR A 205 1.93 0.34 3.54
N THR A 206 2.72 1.38 3.41
CA THR A 206 4.17 1.33 3.62
C THR A 206 4.53 1.03 5.07
N LYS A 207 3.68 1.42 6.02
CA LYS A 207 3.89 1.18 7.46
C LYS A 207 4.07 -0.30 7.83
N GLU A 208 3.62 -1.22 6.97
CA GLU A 208 3.77 -2.67 7.18
C GLU A 208 5.15 -3.19 6.78
N LEU A 209 5.99 -2.35 6.20
CA LEU A 209 7.33 -2.72 5.74
C LEU A 209 8.41 -2.35 6.77
N GLU A 210 9.33 -3.28 7.00
CA GLU A 210 10.58 -3.00 7.71
C GLU A 210 11.57 -2.30 6.78
N ILE A 211 11.58 -0.97 6.81
CA ILE A 211 12.39 -0.15 5.90
C ILE A 211 13.65 0.37 6.63
N PRO A 212 14.86 0.06 6.13
CA PRO A 212 16.10 0.62 6.66
C PRO A 212 16.13 2.16 6.60
N ARG A 213 16.48 2.79 7.73
CA ARG A 213 16.43 4.25 7.90
C ARG A 213 17.79 4.91 7.70
N GLY A 214 17.75 6.19 7.37
CA GLY A 214 18.89 7.09 7.36
C GLY A 214 19.35 7.46 8.78
N LYS A 215 20.34 8.35 8.86
CA LYS A 215 20.91 8.81 10.13
C LYS A 215 19.92 9.58 11.01
N ASP A 216 18.91 10.17 10.40
CA ASP A 216 17.85 10.92 11.11
C ASP A 216 16.82 10.01 11.80
N GLY A 217 16.87 8.69 11.55
CA GLY A 217 15.93 7.72 12.08
C GLY A 217 14.52 7.82 11.49
N ARG A 218 14.25 8.78 10.61
CA ARG A 218 12.93 9.06 10.03
C ARG A 218 12.82 8.62 8.59
N HIS A 219 13.63 9.20 7.71
CA HIS A 219 13.58 8.90 6.29
C HIS A 219 14.26 7.56 5.98
N PRO A 220 13.78 6.81 4.99
CA PRO A 220 14.49 5.65 4.48
C PRO A 220 15.90 6.03 4.00
N ASN A 221 16.89 5.15 4.17
CA ASN A 221 18.17 5.28 3.47
C ASN A 221 18.05 4.74 2.04
N LYS A 222 19.14 4.77 1.27
CA LYS A 222 19.15 4.29 -0.11
C LYS A 222 18.58 2.88 -0.25
N LYS A 223 19.02 1.93 0.58
CA LYS A 223 18.52 0.55 0.57
C LYS A 223 17.05 0.47 0.95
N GLY A 224 16.62 1.35 1.86
CA GLY A 224 15.23 1.48 2.28
C GLY A 224 14.33 1.90 1.12
N TYR A 225 14.72 2.90 0.34
CA TYR A 225 13.98 3.33 -0.84
C TYR A 225 13.95 2.27 -1.95
N GLU A 226 15.05 1.54 -2.17
CA GLU A 226 15.10 0.43 -3.13
C GLU A 226 14.15 -0.71 -2.73
N LEU A 227 14.13 -1.07 -1.44
CA LEU A 227 13.21 -2.09 -0.89
C LEU A 227 11.75 -1.62 -0.98
N TRP A 228 11.50 -0.37 -0.64
CA TRP A 228 10.17 0.23 -0.75
C TRP A 228 9.64 0.18 -2.18
N MET A 229 10.46 0.62 -3.14
CA MET A 229 10.09 0.58 -4.56
C MET A 229 9.84 -0.84 -5.06
N LYS A 230 10.63 -1.82 -4.63
CA LYS A 230 10.40 -3.23 -4.96
C LYS A 230 9.03 -3.71 -4.45
N SER A 231 8.67 -3.34 -3.23
CA SER A 231 7.37 -3.70 -2.64
C SER A 231 6.21 -3.03 -3.37
N LEU A 232 6.37 -1.75 -3.77
CA LEU A 232 5.41 -1.03 -4.61
C LEU A 232 5.23 -1.71 -5.98
N ALA A 233 6.34 -2.10 -6.62
CA ALA A 233 6.29 -2.78 -7.90
C ALA A 233 5.56 -4.13 -7.82
N ASN A 234 5.82 -4.90 -6.77
CA ASN A 234 5.10 -6.15 -6.52
C ASN A 234 3.59 -5.91 -6.34
N HIS A 235 3.22 -4.88 -5.57
CA HIS A 235 1.81 -4.51 -5.38
C HIS A 235 1.14 -4.15 -6.73
N ILE A 236 1.80 -3.35 -7.56
CA ILE A 236 1.30 -2.98 -8.90
C ILE A 236 1.12 -4.21 -9.78
N GLN A 237 2.09 -5.13 -9.80
CA GLN A 237 2.05 -6.34 -10.62
C GLN A 237 0.99 -7.35 -10.18
N GLN A 238 0.76 -7.47 -8.87
CA GLN A 238 -0.24 -8.36 -8.29
C GLN A 238 -1.66 -7.78 -8.38
N SER A 239 -1.76 -6.45 -8.52
CA SER A 239 -3.04 -5.77 -8.65
C SER A 239 -3.58 -5.88 -10.07
N ASN A 240 -4.88 -6.13 -10.20
CA ASN A 240 -5.60 -6.05 -11.49
C ASN A 240 -6.00 -4.61 -11.85
N LEU A 241 -5.60 -3.62 -11.04
CA LEU A 241 -5.95 -2.21 -11.24
C LEU A 241 -5.02 -1.50 -12.24
N TYR A 242 -3.82 -2.06 -12.47
CA TYR A 242 -2.80 -1.44 -13.31
C TYR A 242 -2.45 -2.36 -14.47
N ASP A 243 -2.63 -1.85 -15.69
CA ASP A 243 -2.41 -2.61 -16.92
C ASP A 243 -1.07 -2.24 -17.58
N PHE A 244 0.00 -2.26 -16.79
CA PHE A 244 1.35 -2.02 -17.26
C PHE A 244 2.37 -2.86 -16.48
N ARG A 245 3.52 -3.10 -17.10
CA ARG A 245 4.63 -3.82 -16.47
C ARG A 245 5.40 -2.89 -15.54
N PHE A 246 5.92 -3.45 -14.46
CA PHE A 246 6.77 -2.72 -13.52
C PHE A 246 7.82 -3.67 -12.95
N ASP A 247 8.56 -4.33 -13.85
CA ASP A 247 9.61 -5.28 -13.51
C ASP A 247 10.83 -4.58 -12.91
N PRO A 248 11.56 -5.22 -11.98
CA PRO A 248 12.72 -4.60 -11.36
C PRO A 248 13.83 -4.31 -12.40
N PRO A 249 14.52 -3.17 -12.28
CA PRO A 249 15.68 -2.87 -13.10
C PRO A 249 16.83 -3.85 -12.82
N SER A 250 17.70 -4.07 -13.80
CA SER A 250 18.88 -4.92 -13.62
C SER A 250 19.87 -4.35 -12.59
N ARG A 251 19.87 -3.05 -12.40
CA ARG A 251 20.65 -2.31 -11.38
C ARG A 251 19.95 -1.00 -11.05
N PHE A 252 20.23 -0.47 -9.86
CA PHE A 252 19.81 0.88 -9.48
C PHE A 252 20.91 1.89 -9.83
N ASP A 253 20.50 2.95 -10.50
CA ASP A 253 21.35 4.13 -10.78
C ASP A 253 21.07 5.23 -9.73
N THR A 254 21.85 6.27 -9.72
CA THR A 254 21.65 7.48 -8.92
C THR A 254 21.24 8.68 -9.76
N ARG A 255 21.07 8.48 -11.05
CA ARG A 255 20.63 9.53 -11.98
C ARG A 255 19.11 9.61 -11.99
N VAL A 256 18.63 10.82 -12.15
CA VAL A 256 17.22 11.10 -12.38
C VAL A 256 17.09 11.77 -13.74
N ARG A 257 16.28 11.19 -14.61
CA ARG A 257 16.06 11.66 -15.99
C ARG A 257 14.91 12.64 -16.06
N GLY A 258 13.94 12.48 -15.15
CA GLY A 258 12.78 13.36 -15.02
C GLY A 258 13.14 14.74 -14.44
N ARG A 259 12.21 15.68 -14.61
CA ARG A 259 12.35 17.01 -14.03
C ARG A 259 12.12 17.00 -12.52
N LEU A 260 13.01 17.66 -11.76
CA LEU A 260 12.85 17.86 -10.31
C LEU A 260 12.30 19.27 -10.03
N LEU A 261 11.22 19.33 -9.27
CA LEU A 261 10.67 20.54 -8.71
C LEU A 261 10.61 20.37 -7.19
N ARG A 262 11.09 21.35 -6.47
CA ARG A 262 11.06 21.38 -4.99
C ARG A 262 10.43 22.66 -4.51
N SER A 263 9.59 22.56 -3.50
CA SER A 263 9.07 23.68 -2.72
C SER A 263 9.23 23.37 -1.24
N ASN A 264 9.23 24.42 -0.41
CA ASN A 264 9.30 24.30 1.04
C ASN A 264 8.20 25.18 1.65
N THR A 265 7.43 24.64 2.59
CA THR A 265 6.36 25.36 3.30
C THR A 265 6.83 26.62 4.04
N GLN A 266 8.15 26.75 4.29
CA GLN A 266 8.72 27.92 4.99
C GLN A 266 8.86 29.17 4.10
N ASN A 267 8.67 29.05 2.78
CA ASN A 267 8.88 30.12 1.80
C ASN A 267 7.58 30.55 1.09
N GLU A 268 6.43 30.06 1.51
CA GLU A 268 5.09 30.46 1.07
C GLU A 268 4.29 31.06 2.26
#